data_718b20a0674f65e99b0b8864d962facc
#
_entry.id   718b20a0674f65e99b0b8864d962facc
#
_cell.length_a   1.000
_cell.length_b   1.000
_cell.length_c   1.000
_cell.angle_alpha   90.00
_cell.angle_beta   90.00
_cell.angle_gamma   90.00
#
_symmetry.space_group_name_H-M   'P 1'
#
loop_
_entity.id
_entity.type
_entity.pdbx_description
1 polymer ?
#
loop_
_entity_poly.entity_id
_entity_poly.type
_entity_poly.pdbx_seq_one_letter_code
_entity_poly.pdbx_strand_id
1 'polypeptide(L)'
;MAVSLSAFAKKVSWIDFVKNLIVITFANLIGALFVAYFFGHFVGLTHSGIFRDDVIRIAQSKVASPFMPSFVSGIGCNWFVGLALWLSYGAKDAAGKIVGVWFPIMIFVAIGFQHSIANCFVIPAAIFEGGVTWGDFINNLIPVYLGNIVGGSIFVSGFYYFSYKFGH
;
A
#
# COMPACT_ATOMS: atom_id res chain seq x y z
N MET A 1 3.90 8.70 5.05
CA MET A 1 3.20 9.83 5.66
C MET A 1 3.98 10.45 6.82
N ALA A 2 4.17 9.84 7.99
CA ALA A 2 4.81 10.50 9.15
C ALA A 2 6.21 11.05 8.84
N VAL A 3 7.08 10.28 8.18
CA VAL A 3 8.43 10.73 7.83
C VAL A 3 8.42 11.84 6.77
N SER A 4 7.51 11.79 5.79
CA SER A 4 7.36 12.86 4.80
C SER A 4 6.84 14.16 5.44
N LEU A 5 5.89 14.06 6.39
CA LEU A 5 5.44 15.21 7.18
C LEU A 5 6.62 15.85 7.95
N SER A 6 7.45 15.03 8.58
CA SER A 6 8.66 15.48 9.28
C SER A 6 9.69 16.12 8.35
N ALA A 7 9.79 15.66 7.10
CA ALA A 7 10.65 16.26 6.08
C ALA A 7 10.12 17.64 5.63
N PHE A 8 8.82 17.79 5.42
CA PHE A 8 8.21 19.11 5.17
C PHE A 8 8.42 20.08 6.33
N ALA A 9 8.34 19.58 7.57
CA ALA A 9 8.62 20.35 8.78
C ALA A 9 10.13 20.60 9.02
N LYS A 10 11.01 20.18 8.13
CA LYS A 10 12.49 20.29 8.23
C LYS A 10 13.07 19.61 9.48
N LYS A 11 12.36 18.64 10.07
CA LYS A 11 12.83 17.85 11.22
C LYS A 11 13.66 16.62 10.80
N VAL A 12 13.51 16.21 9.53
CA VAL A 12 14.23 15.08 8.92
C VAL A 12 14.67 15.53 7.54
N SER A 13 15.85 15.09 7.09
CA SER A 13 16.32 15.40 5.74
C SER A 13 15.55 14.61 4.66
N TRP A 14 15.46 15.14 3.45
CA TRP A 14 14.89 14.39 2.32
C TRP A 14 15.69 13.14 1.97
N ILE A 15 17.01 13.16 2.24
CA ILE A 15 17.86 11.99 2.05
C ILE A 15 17.48 10.87 3.03
N ASP A 16 17.23 11.20 4.30
CA ASP A 16 16.81 10.22 5.30
C ASP A 16 15.39 9.70 5.02
N PHE A 17 14.51 10.56 4.48
CA PHE A 17 13.20 10.12 3.98
C PHE A 17 13.34 9.07 2.87
N VAL A 18 14.19 9.30 1.87
CA VAL A 18 14.43 8.35 0.77
C VAL A 18 15.07 7.06 1.29
N LYS A 19 16.08 7.15 2.15
CA LYS A 19 16.70 5.97 2.79
C LYS A 19 15.65 5.14 3.55
N ASN A 20 14.79 5.79 4.32
CA ASN A 20 13.71 5.14 5.06
C ASN A 20 12.74 4.43 4.10
N LEU A 21 12.33 5.08 2.99
CA LEU A 21 11.49 4.44 1.97
C LEU A 21 12.14 3.19 1.40
N ILE A 22 13.42 3.26 1.05
CA ILE A 22 14.15 2.10 0.48
C ILE A 22 14.16 0.95 1.48
N VAL A 23 14.59 1.19 2.72
CA VAL A 23 14.67 0.14 3.75
C VAL A 23 13.31 -0.50 4.02
N ILE A 24 12.26 0.34 4.21
CA ILE A 24 10.90 -0.16 4.48
C ILE A 24 10.35 -0.94 3.28
N THR A 25 10.63 -0.49 2.05
CA THR A 25 10.17 -1.17 0.84
C THR A 25 10.78 -2.57 0.73
N PHE A 26 12.09 -2.70 0.91
CA PHE A 26 12.74 -4.00 0.88
C PHE A 26 12.29 -4.91 2.03
N ALA A 27 12.15 -4.38 3.25
CA ALA A 27 11.65 -5.15 4.38
C ALA A 27 10.23 -5.67 4.15
N ASN A 28 9.33 -4.82 3.65
CA ASN A 28 7.96 -5.21 3.30
C ASN A 28 7.92 -6.23 2.15
N LEU A 29 8.74 -6.05 1.11
CA LEU A 29 8.83 -6.99 0.00
C LEU A 29 9.27 -8.37 0.49
N ILE A 30 10.34 -8.45 1.27
CA ILE A 30 10.84 -9.72 1.84
C ILE A 30 9.76 -10.35 2.73
N GLY A 31 9.14 -9.58 3.62
CA GLY A 31 8.09 -10.07 4.51
C GLY A 31 6.86 -10.58 3.73
N ALA A 32 6.42 -9.85 2.72
CA ALA A 32 5.27 -10.23 1.90
C ALA A 32 5.56 -11.50 1.06
N LEU A 33 6.76 -11.60 0.47
CA LEU A 33 7.19 -12.80 -0.25
C LEU A 33 7.30 -14.01 0.69
N PHE A 34 7.83 -13.81 1.89
CA PHE A 34 7.88 -14.87 2.90
C PHE A 34 6.48 -15.40 3.23
N VAL A 35 5.53 -14.52 3.49
CA VAL A 35 4.14 -14.92 3.78
C VAL A 35 3.48 -15.58 2.56
N ALA A 36 3.66 -15.02 1.36
CA ALA A 36 3.09 -15.60 0.14
C ALA A 36 3.61 -17.00 -0.15
N TYR A 37 4.91 -17.23 0.03
CA TYR A 37 5.50 -18.53 -0.20
C TYR A 37 5.21 -19.53 0.93
N PHE A 38 5.58 -19.21 2.17
CA PHE A 38 5.50 -20.18 3.26
C PHE A 38 4.06 -20.44 3.71
N PHE A 39 3.26 -19.41 3.93
CA PHE A 39 1.88 -19.60 4.39
C PHE A 39 0.91 -19.79 3.21
N GLY A 40 1.08 -19.05 2.14
CA GLY A 40 0.25 -19.18 0.94
C GLY A 40 0.47 -20.55 0.27
N HIS A 41 1.62 -20.73 -0.34
CA HIS A 41 1.92 -21.87 -1.20
C HIS A 41 2.33 -23.11 -0.40
N PHE A 42 3.36 -23.05 0.45
CA PHE A 42 3.92 -24.23 1.13
C PHE A 42 2.97 -24.87 2.15
N VAL A 43 2.32 -24.04 3.00
CA VAL A 43 1.27 -24.52 3.95
C VAL A 43 -0.03 -24.85 3.20
N GLY A 44 -0.23 -24.29 2.02
CA GLY A 44 -1.34 -24.62 1.13
C GLY A 44 -2.57 -23.71 1.27
N LEU A 45 -2.47 -22.55 1.93
CA LEU A 45 -3.61 -21.65 2.09
C LEU A 45 -4.13 -21.10 0.74
N THR A 46 -3.24 -20.95 -0.26
CA THR A 46 -3.59 -20.49 -1.61
C THR A 46 -3.42 -21.57 -2.68
N HIS A 47 -3.16 -22.83 -2.29
CA HIS A 47 -2.83 -23.88 -3.22
C HIS A 47 -4.03 -24.57 -3.88
N SER A 48 -5.20 -24.55 -3.23
CA SER A 48 -6.38 -25.27 -3.73
C SER A 48 -7.69 -24.54 -3.36
N GLY A 49 -8.76 -24.93 -4.08
CA GLY A 49 -10.11 -24.46 -3.80
C GLY A 49 -10.32 -22.98 -4.09
N ILE A 50 -11.31 -22.41 -3.45
CA ILE A 50 -11.79 -21.04 -3.69
C ILE A 50 -10.72 -19.98 -3.44
N PHE A 51 -9.85 -20.19 -2.46
CA PHE A 51 -8.78 -19.23 -2.16
C PHE A 51 -7.73 -19.16 -3.27
N ARG A 52 -7.43 -20.28 -3.93
CA ARG A 52 -6.54 -20.30 -5.11
C ARG A 52 -7.15 -19.50 -6.26
N ASP A 53 -8.41 -19.78 -6.56
CA ASP A 53 -9.11 -19.13 -7.68
C ASP A 53 -9.26 -17.62 -7.42
N ASP A 54 -9.55 -17.23 -6.19
CA ASP A 54 -9.66 -15.82 -5.80
C ASP A 54 -8.32 -15.08 -5.87
N VAL A 55 -7.21 -15.64 -5.37
CA VAL A 55 -5.91 -14.98 -5.42
C VAL A 55 -5.43 -14.79 -6.85
N ILE A 56 -5.65 -15.79 -7.72
CA ILE A 56 -5.33 -15.70 -9.15
C ILE A 56 -6.20 -14.62 -9.83
N ARG A 57 -7.50 -14.65 -9.61
CA ARG A 57 -8.45 -13.69 -10.19
C ARG A 57 -8.13 -12.25 -9.79
N ILE A 58 -7.84 -12.03 -8.50
CA ILE A 58 -7.48 -10.71 -7.99
C ILE A 58 -6.14 -10.24 -8.59
N ALA A 59 -5.13 -11.11 -8.63
CA ALA A 59 -3.84 -10.78 -9.22
C ALA A 59 -3.96 -10.42 -10.70
N GLN A 60 -4.67 -11.23 -11.49
CA GLN A 60 -4.94 -10.97 -12.91
C GLN A 60 -5.62 -9.61 -13.13
N SER A 61 -6.64 -9.29 -12.34
CA SER A 61 -7.30 -7.97 -12.39
C SER A 61 -6.34 -6.82 -12.10
N LYS A 62 -5.43 -6.99 -11.14
CA LYS A 62 -4.45 -5.97 -10.77
C LYS A 62 -3.39 -5.75 -11.85
N VAL A 63 -2.83 -6.81 -12.41
CA VAL A 63 -1.77 -6.70 -13.42
C VAL A 63 -2.29 -6.30 -14.79
N ALA A 64 -3.57 -6.55 -15.09
CA ALA A 64 -4.21 -6.08 -16.32
C ALA A 64 -4.39 -4.55 -16.39
N SER A 65 -4.27 -3.85 -15.26
CA SER A 65 -4.43 -2.41 -15.22
C SER A 65 -3.24 -1.68 -15.86
N PRO A 66 -3.46 -0.76 -16.84
CA PRO A 66 -2.38 0.02 -17.45
C PRO A 66 -1.65 0.93 -16.46
N PHE A 67 -0.48 1.46 -16.86
CA PHE A 67 0.38 2.28 -16.01
C PHE A 67 -0.36 3.43 -15.31
N MET A 68 -1.01 4.30 -16.10
CA MET A 68 -1.65 5.51 -15.54
C MET A 68 -2.84 5.19 -14.61
N PRO A 69 -3.78 4.31 -14.97
CA PRO A 69 -4.81 3.85 -14.04
C PRO A 69 -4.24 3.25 -12.74
N SER A 70 -3.20 2.43 -12.83
CA SER A 70 -2.52 1.84 -11.67
C SER A 70 -1.85 2.91 -10.79
N PHE A 71 -1.19 3.90 -11.39
CA PHE A 71 -0.58 5.03 -10.70
C PHE A 71 -1.62 5.88 -9.95
N VAL A 72 -2.70 6.29 -10.64
CA VAL A 72 -3.77 7.10 -10.03
C VAL A 72 -4.51 6.32 -8.94
N SER A 73 -4.79 5.04 -9.17
CA SER A 73 -5.36 4.14 -8.17
C SER A 73 -4.45 4.03 -6.93
N GLY A 74 -3.13 3.98 -7.15
CA GLY A 74 -2.13 4.03 -6.07
C GLY A 74 -2.18 5.32 -5.26
N ILE A 75 -2.35 6.48 -5.91
CA ILE A 75 -2.54 7.78 -5.22
C ILE A 75 -3.75 7.69 -4.30
N GLY A 76 -4.91 7.29 -4.83
CA GLY A 76 -6.16 7.16 -4.06
C GLY A 76 -6.01 6.21 -2.88
N CYS A 77 -5.39 5.05 -3.10
CA CYS A 77 -5.15 4.08 -2.03
C CYS A 77 -4.37 4.71 -0.85
N ASN A 78 -3.22 5.30 -1.12
CA ASN A 78 -2.38 5.83 -0.04
C ASN A 78 -2.90 7.15 0.54
N TRP A 79 -3.80 7.83 -0.15
CA TRP A 79 -4.57 8.91 0.46
C TRP A 79 -5.47 8.36 1.58
N PHE A 80 -6.22 7.29 1.33
CA PHE A 80 -7.02 6.63 2.37
C PHE A 80 -6.18 6.05 3.52
N VAL A 81 -5.04 5.41 3.21
CA VAL A 81 -4.11 4.92 4.24
C VAL A 81 -3.59 6.08 5.11
N GLY A 82 -3.27 7.21 4.49
CA GLY A 82 -2.86 8.41 5.21
C GLY A 82 -3.97 8.99 6.09
N LEU A 83 -5.21 9.03 5.58
CA LEU A 83 -6.38 9.44 6.38
C LEU A 83 -6.61 8.51 7.56
N ALA A 84 -6.46 7.19 7.39
CA ALA A 84 -6.59 6.22 8.47
C ALA A 84 -5.62 6.53 9.62
N LEU A 85 -4.35 6.78 9.30
CA LEU A 85 -3.35 7.16 10.30
C LEU A 85 -3.67 8.51 10.95
N TRP A 86 -4.11 9.49 10.16
CA TRP A 86 -4.47 10.80 10.67
C TRP A 86 -5.63 10.75 11.67
N LEU A 87 -6.70 10.03 11.32
CA LEU A 87 -7.85 9.81 12.20
C LEU A 87 -7.44 9.07 13.48
N SER A 88 -6.57 8.06 13.36
CA SER A 88 -6.04 7.33 14.52
C SER A 88 -5.23 8.23 15.46
N TYR A 89 -4.44 9.17 14.93
CA TYR A 89 -3.68 10.11 15.76
C TYR A 89 -4.58 11.14 16.45
N GLY A 90 -5.70 11.53 15.82
CA GLY A 90 -6.68 12.44 16.42
C GLY A 90 -7.57 11.81 17.48
N ALA A 91 -7.72 10.48 17.47
CA ALA A 91 -8.57 9.76 18.42
C ALA A 91 -7.92 9.64 19.81
N LYS A 92 -8.72 9.85 20.86
CA LYS A 92 -8.26 9.85 22.27
C LYS A 92 -8.34 8.47 22.93
N ASP A 93 -9.14 7.57 22.40
CA ASP A 93 -9.40 6.23 22.95
C ASP A 93 -9.14 5.13 21.93
N ALA A 94 -9.08 3.89 22.39
CA ALA A 94 -8.77 2.74 21.55
C ALA A 94 -9.86 2.45 20.50
N ALA A 95 -11.13 2.63 20.85
CA ALA A 95 -12.23 2.40 19.94
C ALA A 95 -12.22 3.40 18.78
N GLY A 96 -12.04 4.69 19.08
CA GLY A 96 -11.88 5.75 18.07
C GLY A 96 -10.69 5.49 17.13
N LYS A 97 -9.55 4.99 17.66
CA LYS A 97 -8.40 4.62 16.83
C LYS A 97 -8.71 3.45 15.90
N ILE A 98 -9.37 2.41 16.41
CA ILE A 98 -9.76 1.24 15.61
C ILE A 98 -10.70 1.67 14.48
N VAL A 99 -11.77 2.39 14.82
CA VAL A 99 -12.76 2.88 13.84
C VAL A 99 -12.11 3.81 12.81
N GLY A 100 -11.25 4.72 13.26
CA GLY A 100 -10.51 5.65 12.40
C GLY A 100 -9.59 4.97 11.39
N VAL A 101 -9.04 3.80 11.74
CA VAL A 101 -8.25 2.99 10.80
C VAL A 101 -9.14 2.11 9.94
N TRP A 102 -10.14 1.47 10.53
CA TRP A 102 -10.96 0.47 9.87
C TRP A 102 -11.68 1.00 8.61
N PHE A 103 -12.41 2.11 8.75
CA PHE A 103 -13.25 2.58 7.65
C PHE A 103 -12.45 3.00 6.40
N PRO A 104 -11.39 3.83 6.48
CA PRO A 104 -10.63 4.18 5.28
C PRO A 104 -9.96 2.97 4.63
N ILE A 105 -9.44 2.03 5.43
CA ILE A 105 -8.83 0.80 4.91
C ILE A 105 -9.89 -0.07 4.22
N MET A 106 -11.04 -0.30 4.85
CA MET A 106 -12.15 -1.05 4.27
C MET A 106 -12.60 -0.43 2.94
N ILE A 107 -12.74 0.90 2.88
CA ILE A 107 -13.19 1.60 1.67
C ILE A 107 -12.21 1.38 0.51
N PHE A 108 -10.90 1.63 0.70
CA PHE A 108 -9.98 1.47 -0.42
C PHE A 108 -9.85 0.02 -0.90
N VAL A 109 -9.99 -0.95 0.02
CA VAL A 109 -10.01 -2.38 -0.34
C VAL A 109 -11.28 -2.71 -1.12
N ALA A 110 -12.45 -2.25 -0.67
CA ALA A 110 -13.74 -2.49 -1.33
C ALA A 110 -13.81 -1.87 -2.74
N ILE A 111 -13.22 -0.69 -2.94
CA ILE A 111 -13.12 -0.03 -4.26
C ILE A 111 -12.11 -0.77 -5.16
N GLY A 112 -11.19 -1.56 -4.60
CA GLY A 112 -10.15 -2.27 -5.34
C GLY A 112 -8.94 -1.43 -5.69
N PHE A 113 -8.68 -0.33 -4.95
CA PHE A 113 -7.50 0.49 -5.17
C PHE A 113 -6.19 -0.27 -5.04
N GLN A 114 -5.17 0.18 -5.77
CA GLN A 114 -3.87 -0.48 -5.87
C GLN A 114 -2.97 -0.12 -4.68
N HIS A 115 -2.66 -1.10 -3.84
CA HIS A 115 -1.76 -0.95 -2.70
C HIS A 115 -0.48 -1.75 -2.92
N SER A 116 0.67 -1.08 -3.01
CA SER A 116 1.94 -1.73 -3.36
C SER A 116 2.32 -2.88 -2.43
N ILE A 117 2.18 -2.70 -1.11
CA ILE A 117 2.55 -3.74 -0.13
C ILE A 117 1.58 -4.93 -0.20
N ALA A 118 0.27 -4.69 -0.36
CA ALA A 118 -0.69 -5.76 -0.55
C ALA A 118 -0.43 -6.52 -1.85
N ASN A 119 -0.06 -5.80 -2.92
CA ASN A 119 0.30 -6.41 -4.19
C ASN A 119 1.59 -7.24 -4.10
N CYS A 120 2.53 -6.89 -3.21
CA CYS A 120 3.72 -7.71 -2.91
C CYS A 120 3.38 -9.07 -2.28
N PHE A 121 2.18 -9.25 -1.75
CA PHE A 121 1.66 -10.55 -1.30
C PHE A 121 0.78 -11.20 -2.38
N VAL A 122 -0.27 -10.52 -2.84
CA VAL A 122 -1.32 -11.09 -3.69
C VAL A 122 -0.76 -11.57 -5.04
N ILE A 123 0.09 -10.75 -5.69
CA ILE A 123 0.61 -11.11 -7.01
C ILE A 123 1.63 -12.24 -6.93
N PRO A 124 2.65 -12.23 -6.04
CA PRO A 124 3.52 -13.38 -5.85
C PRO A 124 2.79 -14.66 -5.41
N ALA A 125 1.78 -14.59 -4.55
CA ALA A 125 0.96 -15.75 -4.21
C ALA A 125 0.32 -16.36 -5.47
N ALA A 126 -0.23 -15.53 -6.36
CA ALA A 126 -0.76 -16.02 -7.64
C ALA A 126 0.32 -16.54 -8.60
N ILE A 127 1.55 -15.99 -8.56
CA ILE A 127 2.69 -16.51 -9.34
C ILE A 127 3.04 -17.93 -8.92
N PHE A 128 3.10 -18.18 -7.61
CA PHE A 128 3.38 -19.53 -7.09
C PHE A 128 2.32 -20.55 -7.49
N GLU A 129 1.09 -20.10 -7.73
CA GLU A 129 -0.03 -20.93 -8.22
C GLU A 129 -0.17 -20.93 -9.77
N GLY A 130 0.76 -20.31 -10.50
CA GLY A 130 0.78 -20.31 -11.97
C GLY A 130 -0.21 -19.34 -12.62
N GLY A 131 -0.75 -18.36 -11.87
CA GLY A 131 -1.78 -17.45 -12.36
C GLY A 131 -1.29 -16.24 -13.17
N VAL A 132 -0.11 -15.71 -12.83
CA VAL A 132 0.53 -14.55 -13.46
C VAL A 132 2.06 -14.69 -13.39
N THR A 133 2.83 -13.75 -13.98
CA THR A 133 4.29 -13.84 -14.06
C THR A 133 5.00 -12.80 -13.18
N TRP A 134 6.31 -13.02 -12.94
CA TRP A 134 7.16 -12.02 -12.27
C TRP A 134 7.30 -10.72 -13.09
N GLY A 135 7.22 -10.79 -14.41
CA GLY A 135 7.18 -9.62 -15.29
C GLY A 135 5.92 -8.76 -15.02
N ASP A 136 4.76 -9.40 -14.89
CA ASP A 136 3.52 -8.74 -14.56
C ASP A 136 3.58 -8.08 -13.18
N PHE A 137 4.21 -8.74 -12.20
CA PHE A 137 4.44 -8.19 -10.87
C PHE A 137 5.23 -6.88 -10.92
N ILE A 138 6.37 -6.87 -11.60
CA ILE A 138 7.22 -5.67 -11.70
C ILE A 138 6.49 -4.54 -12.45
N ASN A 139 5.81 -4.86 -13.55
CA ASN A 139 5.04 -3.89 -14.32
C ASN A 139 3.90 -3.24 -13.52
N ASN A 140 3.27 -3.98 -12.61
CA ASN A 140 2.27 -3.45 -11.70
C ASN A 140 2.90 -2.68 -10.53
N LEU A 141 3.96 -3.21 -9.92
CA LEU A 141 4.56 -2.65 -8.73
C LEU A 141 5.07 -1.21 -8.94
N ILE A 142 5.71 -0.93 -10.07
CA ILE A 142 6.32 0.37 -10.35
C ILE A 142 5.28 1.50 -10.31
N PRO A 143 4.21 1.52 -11.15
CA PRO A 143 3.24 2.59 -11.12
C PRO A 143 2.48 2.69 -9.80
N VAL A 144 2.12 1.54 -9.21
CA VAL A 144 1.40 1.51 -7.93
C VAL A 144 2.25 2.09 -6.80
N TYR A 145 3.52 1.71 -6.72
CA TYR A 145 4.44 2.21 -5.70
C TYR A 145 4.67 3.72 -5.82
N LEU A 146 4.91 4.22 -7.04
CA LEU A 146 5.03 5.65 -7.29
C LEU A 146 3.75 6.41 -6.90
N GLY A 147 2.58 5.87 -7.26
CA GLY A 147 1.29 6.43 -6.86
C GLY A 147 1.11 6.46 -5.35
N ASN A 148 1.48 5.37 -4.66
CA ASN A 148 1.40 5.31 -3.19
C ASN A 148 2.32 6.35 -2.52
N ILE A 149 3.53 6.59 -3.06
CA ILE A 149 4.42 7.64 -2.55
C ILE A 149 3.76 9.02 -2.71
N VAL A 150 3.24 9.33 -3.89
CA VAL A 150 2.57 10.61 -4.17
C VAL A 150 1.35 10.79 -3.26
N GLY A 151 0.47 9.79 -3.15
CA GLY A 151 -0.71 9.82 -2.30
C GLY A 151 -0.38 10.12 -0.84
N GLY A 152 0.55 9.36 -0.25
CA GLY A 152 0.93 9.50 1.15
C GLY A 152 1.78 10.74 1.45
N SER A 153 2.66 11.15 0.53
CA SER A 153 3.59 12.26 0.78
C SER A 153 3.02 13.62 0.37
N ILE A 154 2.38 13.73 -0.80
CA ILE A 154 1.89 15.01 -1.30
C ILE A 154 0.47 15.24 -0.79
N PHE A 155 -0.46 14.34 -1.11
CA PHE A 155 -1.88 14.53 -0.81
C PHE A 155 -2.19 14.47 0.68
N VAL A 156 -1.49 13.67 1.45
CA VAL A 156 -1.71 13.65 2.91
C VAL A 156 -0.72 14.58 3.61
N SER A 157 0.56 14.24 3.63
CA SER A 157 1.54 15.00 4.43
C SER A 157 1.70 16.43 3.99
N GLY A 158 1.73 16.69 2.66
CA GLY A 158 1.86 18.03 2.10
C GLY A 158 0.64 18.89 2.43
N PHE A 159 -0.58 18.43 2.10
CA PHE A 159 -1.80 19.20 2.33
C PHE A 159 -2.02 19.49 3.81
N TYR A 160 -1.86 18.50 4.70
CA TYR A 160 -2.00 18.74 6.13
C TYR A 160 -0.91 19.67 6.66
N TYR A 161 0.36 19.53 6.23
CA TYR A 161 1.41 20.44 6.65
C TYR A 161 1.10 21.89 6.29
N PHE A 162 0.69 22.14 5.04
CA PHE A 162 0.38 23.49 4.59
C PHE A 162 -0.89 24.04 5.26
N SER A 163 -1.93 23.23 5.43
CA SER A 163 -3.16 23.67 6.13
C SER A 163 -2.87 24.09 7.57
N TYR A 164 -2.06 23.33 8.31
CA TYR A 164 -1.70 23.72 9.69
C TYR A 164 -0.71 24.85 9.78
N LYS A 165 0.14 25.04 8.79
CA LYS A 165 1.13 26.10 8.78
C LYS A 165 0.55 27.47 8.42
N PHE A 166 -0.43 27.50 7.52
CA PHE A 166 -0.99 28.74 6.96
C PHE A 166 -2.47 28.96 7.32
N GLY A 167 -3.09 28.04 8.06
CA GLY A 167 -4.50 28.10 8.46
C GLY A 167 -4.76 28.87 9.76
N HIS A 168 -3.73 29.55 10.31
CA HIS A 168 -3.82 30.40 11.51
C HIS A 168 -3.32 31.80 11.21
#